data_fe6c01ca5ad06d11a91915fc665027fd
#
_entry.id   fe6c01ca5ad06d11a91915fc665027fd
#
_cell.length_a   1.000
_cell.length_b   1.000
_cell.length_c   1.000
_cell.angle_alpha   90.00
_cell.angle_beta   90.00
_cell.angle_gamma   90.00
#
_symmetry.space_group_name_H-M   'P 1'
#
loop_
_entity.id
_entity.type
_entity.pdbx_description
1 polymer ?
#
loop_
_entity_poly.entity_id
_entity_poly.type
_entity_poly.pdbx_seq_one_letter_code
_entity_poly.pdbx_strand_id
1 'polypeptide(L)'
;ARRQRQMCIRDRIKTQTVFMGDFPLQTDKGTFIINGSERVVVSQLVRSPGVYFDKTPDKTSDKDIVSARVIPSRGAWLEFEIDKRDQVGVRVDRKRKQSVTVFLKALGMTSEEILTEFAGYTSIEETLAKDTIVTKEDALRDIYRKLRPGEQVAAEAARALLDNFYFNPKRYDLAKVGLSLIHI
;
A
#
# COMPACT_ATOMS: atom_id res chain seq x y z
N ALA A 1 30.79 31.60 -4.09
CA ALA A 1 29.81 31.38 -5.15
C ALA A 1 28.71 30.39 -4.79
N ARG A 2 28.99 29.27 -4.07
CA ARG A 2 27.98 28.27 -3.66
C ARG A 2 27.01 28.78 -2.59
N ARG A 3 27.44 29.61 -1.64
CA ARG A 3 26.55 30.17 -0.61
C ARG A 3 25.54 31.19 -1.14
N GLN A 4 25.92 32.00 -2.12
CA GLN A 4 25.00 32.95 -2.74
C GLN A 4 23.89 32.29 -3.55
N ARG A 5 24.15 31.14 -4.22
CA ARG A 5 23.12 30.38 -4.95
C ARG A 5 22.08 29.76 -4.01
N GLN A 6 22.47 29.32 -2.82
CA GLN A 6 21.54 28.75 -1.84
C GLN A 6 20.63 29.82 -1.19
N MET A 7 21.13 31.01 -0.92
CA MET A 7 20.33 32.13 -0.42
C MET A 7 19.27 32.60 -1.45
N CYS A 8 19.62 32.71 -2.71
CA CYS A 8 18.68 33.15 -3.75
C CYS A 8 17.55 32.15 -4.02
N ILE A 9 17.74 30.87 -3.73
CA ILE A 9 16.70 29.84 -3.92
C ILE A 9 15.68 29.84 -2.75
N ARG A 10 16.08 30.24 -1.55
CA ARG A 10 15.19 30.24 -0.38
C ARG A 10 14.24 31.44 -0.29
N ASP A 11 14.66 32.60 -0.78
CA ASP A 11 13.97 33.85 -0.46
C ASP A 11 13.09 34.42 -1.57
N ARG A 12 13.00 33.79 -2.75
CA ARG A 12 12.16 34.27 -3.88
C ARG A 12 11.43 33.15 -4.57
N ILE A 13 10.14 33.11 -4.38
CA ILE A 13 9.23 32.33 -5.24
C ILE A 13 9.20 33.05 -6.58
N LYS A 14 9.78 32.45 -7.62
CA LYS A 14 9.67 32.93 -9.00
C LYS A 14 8.56 32.16 -9.70
N THR A 15 7.56 32.90 -10.16
CA THR A 15 6.50 32.35 -11.01
C THR A 15 6.84 32.69 -12.46
N GLN A 16 6.86 31.67 -13.31
CA GLN A 16 7.14 31.83 -14.73
C GLN A 16 6.26 30.88 -15.52
N THR A 17 5.71 31.38 -16.62
CA THR A 17 5.01 30.51 -17.58
C THR A 17 6.03 29.76 -18.41
N VAL A 18 5.95 28.43 -18.39
CA VAL A 18 6.86 27.54 -19.12
C VAL A 18 6.05 26.78 -20.16
N PHE A 19 6.57 26.71 -21.39
CA PHE A 19 5.97 25.89 -22.43
C PHE A 19 6.15 24.41 -22.10
N MET A 20 5.04 23.69 -21.98
CA MET A 20 5.03 22.26 -21.61
C MET A 20 4.82 21.32 -22.80
N GLY A 21 4.50 21.86 -23.96
CA GLY A 21 4.20 21.12 -25.17
C GLY A 21 2.80 21.46 -25.71
N ASP A 22 2.52 20.94 -26.89
CA ASP A 22 1.23 21.12 -27.55
C ASP A 22 0.25 20.03 -27.08
N PHE A 23 -0.99 20.43 -26.86
CA PHE A 23 -2.08 19.52 -26.52
C PHE A 23 -3.00 19.37 -27.73
N PRO A 24 -3.33 18.15 -28.19
CA PRO A 24 -4.22 17.96 -29.32
C PRO A 24 -5.63 18.48 -29.00
N LEU A 25 -6.24 19.20 -29.95
CA LEU A 25 -7.63 19.63 -29.83
C LEU A 25 -8.56 18.43 -30.00
N GLN A 26 -9.62 18.42 -29.23
CA GLN A 26 -10.69 17.45 -29.35
C GLN A 26 -11.59 17.85 -30.53
N THR A 27 -11.96 16.87 -31.36
CA THR A 27 -12.91 17.08 -32.45
C THR A 27 -14.35 17.11 -31.93
N ASP A 28 -15.30 17.55 -32.76
CA ASP A 28 -16.73 17.58 -32.43
C ASP A 28 -17.30 16.18 -32.10
N LYS A 29 -16.65 15.13 -32.59
CA LYS A 29 -16.99 13.73 -32.33
C LYS A 29 -16.40 13.19 -31.00
N GLY A 30 -15.64 13.98 -30.27
CA GLY A 30 -14.97 13.54 -29.04
C GLY A 30 -13.68 12.74 -29.26
N THR A 31 -13.10 12.81 -30.44
CA THR A 31 -11.84 12.14 -30.80
C THR A 31 -10.67 13.12 -30.87
N PHE A 32 -9.44 12.60 -30.88
CA PHE A 32 -8.20 13.37 -31.02
C PHE A 32 -7.47 12.91 -32.26
N ILE A 33 -6.89 13.84 -33.01
CA ILE A 33 -6.03 13.52 -34.16
C ILE A 33 -4.58 13.50 -33.69
N ILE A 34 -3.98 12.32 -33.73
CA ILE A 34 -2.58 12.10 -33.32
C ILE A 34 -1.85 11.41 -34.47
N ASN A 35 -0.81 12.06 -34.99
CA ASN A 35 -0.03 11.57 -36.15
C ASN A 35 -0.91 11.19 -37.36
N GLY A 36 -1.92 12.00 -37.64
CA GLY A 36 -2.84 11.75 -38.76
C GLY A 36 -3.91 10.67 -38.51
N SER A 37 -3.90 10.04 -37.35
CA SER A 37 -4.89 9.02 -36.97
C SER A 37 -5.91 9.59 -35.99
N GLU A 38 -7.18 9.30 -36.22
CA GLU A 38 -8.25 9.63 -35.29
C GLU A 38 -8.27 8.63 -34.14
N ARG A 39 -8.14 9.11 -32.91
CA ARG A 39 -8.07 8.28 -31.69
C ARG A 39 -9.07 8.76 -30.65
N VAL A 40 -9.57 7.83 -29.86
CA VAL A 40 -10.50 8.11 -28.77
C VAL A 40 -9.96 7.55 -27.47
N VAL A 41 -10.23 8.25 -26.37
CA VAL A 41 -9.91 7.74 -25.03
C VAL A 41 -10.96 6.70 -24.63
N VAL A 42 -10.53 5.48 -24.42
CA VAL A 42 -11.41 4.36 -24.02
C VAL A 42 -11.48 4.30 -22.51
N SER A 43 -12.70 4.27 -21.96
CA SER A 43 -12.92 4.07 -20.53
C SER A 43 -12.51 2.65 -20.12
N GLN A 44 -11.75 2.55 -19.05
CA GLN A 44 -11.31 1.27 -18.49
C GLN A 44 -12.17 0.91 -17.28
N LEU A 45 -12.71 -0.31 -17.27
CA LEU A 45 -13.37 -0.86 -16.10
C LEU A 45 -12.31 -1.28 -15.07
N VAL A 46 -12.44 -0.75 -13.87
CA VAL A 46 -11.60 -1.10 -12.72
C VAL A 46 -12.45 -1.63 -11.58
N ARG A 47 -11.87 -2.43 -10.69
CA ARG A 47 -12.57 -2.85 -9.48
C ARG A 47 -12.85 -1.64 -8.60
N SER A 48 -14.04 -1.61 -7.99
CA SER A 48 -14.38 -0.60 -6.98
C SER A 48 -13.40 -0.68 -5.80
N PRO A 49 -13.00 0.44 -5.21
CA PRO A 49 -12.28 0.40 -3.94
C PRO A 49 -13.15 -0.24 -2.85
N GLY A 50 -12.52 -1.02 -1.97
CA GLY A 50 -13.22 -1.74 -0.89
C GLY A 50 -12.44 -2.95 -0.42
N VAL A 51 -13.10 -3.82 0.37
CA VAL A 51 -12.53 -5.09 0.84
C VAL A 51 -13.18 -6.25 0.10
N TYR A 52 -12.35 -7.14 -0.41
CA TYR A 52 -12.76 -8.34 -1.14
C TYR A 52 -12.27 -9.58 -0.41
N PHE A 53 -13.19 -10.46 -0.08
CA PHE A 53 -12.90 -11.75 0.51
C PHE A 53 -12.92 -12.83 -0.58
N ASP A 54 -11.95 -13.73 -0.53
CA ASP A 54 -11.81 -14.81 -1.50
C ASP A 54 -11.42 -16.10 -0.78
N LYS A 55 -11.92 -17.22 -1.27
CA LYS A 55 -11.65 -18.54 -0.74
C LYS A 55 -11.24 -19.45 -1.89
N THR A 56 -10.01 -19.91 -1.86
CA THR A 56 -9.45 -20.76 -2.93
C THR A 56 -8.92 -22.06 -2.34
N PRO A 57 -9.23 -23.23 -2.97
CA PRO A 57 -8.65 -24.49 -2.53
C PRO A 57 -7.13 -24.49 -2.75
N ASP A 58 -6.39 -24.98 -1.77
CA ASP A 58 -4.93 -25.16 -1.93
C ASP A 58 -4.67 -26.35 -2.86
N LYS A 59 -3.70 -26.19 -3.75
CA LYS A 59 -3.30 -27.22 -4.70
C LYS A 59 -2.61 -28.43 -4.05
N THR A 60 -2.14 -28.28 -2.83
CA THR A 60 -1.29 -29.25 -2.13
C THR A 60 -1.90 -29.83 -0.85
N SER A 61 -3.04 -29.31 -0.40
CA SER A 61 -3.76 -29.78 0.80
C SER A 61 -5.28 -29.64 0.59
N ASP A 62 -6.05 -30.40 1.34
CA ASP A 62 -7.52 -30.31 1.33
C ASP A 62 -8.06 -29.08 2.07
N LYS A 63 -7.19 -28.19 2.53
CA LYS A 63 -7.58 -26.95 3.20
C LYS A 63 -7.79 -25.82 2.21
N ASP A 64 -8.76 -24.99 2.51
CA ASP A 64 -8.99 -23.76 1.75
C ASP A 64 -8.11 -22.63 2.27
N ILE A 65 -7.54 -21.86 1.35
CA ILE A 65 -6.83 -20.62 1.63
C ILE A 65 -7.85 -19.48 1.59
N VAL A 66 -8.00 -18.82 2.73
CA VAL A 66 -8.86 -17.65 2.84
C VAL A 66 -8.01 -16.40 2.71
N SER A 67 -8.43 -15.49 1.85
CA SER A 67 -7.74 -14.22 1.65
C SER A 67 -8.71 -13.03 1.70
N ALA A 68 -8.21 -11.91 2.22
CA ALA A 68 -8.89 -10.64 2.21
C ALA A 68 -8.00 -9.59 1.55
N ARG A 69 -8.55 -8.83 0.61
CA ARG A 69 -7.81 -7.80 -0.12
C ARG A 69 -8.47 -6.45 0.07
N VAL A 70 -7.71 -5.50 0.60
CA VAL A 70 -8.10 -4.10 0.67
C VAL A 70 -7.58 -3.40 -0.58
N ILE A 71 -8.49 -2.95 -1.42
CA ILE A 71 -8.18 -2.26 -2.68
C ILE A 71 -8.56 -0.79 -2.51
N PRO A 72 -7.58 0.12 -2.48
CA PRO A 72 -7.86 1.55 -2.44
C PRO A 72 -8.22 2.08 -3.82
N SER A 73 -8.82 3.25 -3.87
CA SER A 73 -8.99 4.03 -5.11
C SER A 73 -7.63 4.48 -5.66
N ARG A 74 -6.74 4.86 -4.76
CA ARG A 74 -5.36 5.23 -5.08
C ARG A 74 -4.45 4.75 -3.95
N GLY A 75 -3.35 4.07 -4.30
CA GLY A 75 -2.33 3.64 -3.35
C GLY A 75 -2.02 2.16 -3.38
N ALA A 76 -1.29 1.70 -2.37
CA ALA A 76 -0.82 0.33 -2.25
C ALA A 76 -1.94 -0.61 -1.79
N TRP A 77 -2.02 -1.78 -2.41
CA TRP A 77 -2.94 -2.83 -1.98
C TRP A 77 -2.45 -3.49 -0.71
N LEU A 78 -3.39 -3.91 0.12
CA LEU A 78 -3.12 -4.69 1.31
C LEU A 78 -3.86 -6.03 1.19
N GLU A 79 -3.11 -7.12 1.23
CA GLU A 79 -3.67 -8.47 1.09
C GLU A 79 -3.34 -9.27 2.33
N PHE A 80 -4.36 -9.84 2.96
CA PHE A 80 -4.24 -10.77 4.08
C PHE A 80 -4.53 -12.17 3.57
N GLU A 81 -3.82 -13.16 4.09
CA GLU A 81 -3.96 -14.55 3.66
C GLU A 81 -3.72 -15.48 4.86
N ILE A 82 -4.68 -16.36 5.11
CA ILE A 82 -4.53 -17.45 6.07
C ILE A 82 -3.98 -18.66 5.32
N ASP A 83 -2.82 -19.09 5.71
CA ASP A 83 -2.10 -20.17 5.05
C ASP A 83 -2.55 -21.54 5.59
N LYS A 84 -2.16 -22.64 4.94
CA LYS A 84 -2.46 -24.03 5.35
C LYS A 84 -1.99 -24.41 6.74
N ARG A 85 -1.10 -23.63 7.34
CA ARG A 85 -0.60 -23.77 8.69
C ARG A 85 -1.34 -22.89 9.69
N ASP A 86 -2.49 -22.38 9.31
CA ASP A 86 -3.31 -21.45 10.06
C ASP A 86 -2.55 -20.18 10.52
N GLN A 87 -1.55 -19.77 9.72
CA GLN A 87 -0.80 -18.54 9.95
C GLN A 87 -1.33 -17.41 9.10
N VAL A 88 -1.53 -16.25 9.73
CA VAL A 88 -1.98 -15.06 9.04
C VAL A 88 -0.80 -14.27 8.50
N GLY A 89 -0.73 -14.15 7.20
CA GLY A 89 0.26 -13.35 6.52
C GLY A 89 -0.33 -12.12 5.86
N VAL A 90 0.48 -11.10 5.69
CA VAL A 90 0.14 -9.87 4.99
C VAL A 90 1.11 -9.60 3.86
N ARG A 91 0.59 -9.13 2.74
CA ARG A 91 1.37 -8.62 1.60
C ARG A 91 1.05 -7.14 1.40
N VAL A 92 2.07 -6.33 1.40
CA VAL A 92 2.01 -4.90 1.10
C VAL A 92 2.37 -4.72 -0.36
N ASP A 93 1.50 -4.08 -1.14
CA ASP A 93 1.72 -3.78 -2.55
C ASP A 93 2.19 -4.98 -3.39
N ARG A 94 1.57 -6.16 -3.17
CA ARG A 94 1.89 -7.43 -3.87
C ARG A 94 3.34 -7.90 -3.69
N LYS A 95 4.05 -7.41 -2.69
CA LYS A 95 5.42 -7.80 -2.37
C LYS A 95 5.46 -9.11 -1.57
N ARG A 96 6.60 -9.42 -0.98
CA ARG A 96 6.80 -10.66 -0.19
C ARG A 96 5.85 -10.71 1.01
N LYS A 97 5.25 -11.88 1.23
CA LYS A 97 4.41 -12.19 2.40
C LYS A 97 5.23 -12.03 3.69
N GLN A 98 4.64 -11.46 4.70
CA GLN A 98 5.17 -11.30 6.04
C GLN A 98 4.09 -11.63 7.07
N SER A 99 4.48 -11.87 8.32
CA SER A 99 3.54 -12.10 9.40
C SER A 99 2.65 -10.87 9.64
N VAL A 100 1.36 -11.09 9.87
CA VAL A 100 0.44 -10.01 10.23
C VAL A 100 0.81 -9.37 11.56
N THR A 101 1.35 -10.14 12.52
CA THR A 101 1.79 -9.65 13.84
C THR A 101 2.92 -8.63 13.72
N VAL A 102 3.87 -8.87 12.80
CA VAL A 102 4.93 -7.89 12.50
C VAL A 102 4.34 -6.60 11.91
N PHE A 103 3.35 -6.72 11.04
CA PHE A 103 2.68 -5.56 10.48
C PHE A 103 1.93 -4.76 11.54
N LEU A 104 1.18 -5.41 12.43
CA LEU A 104 0.46 -4.77 13.53
C LEU A 104 1.41 -4.09 14.53
N LYS A 105 2.53 -4.75 14.87
CA LYS A 105 3.59 -4.13 15.70
C LYS A 105 4.22 -2.90 15.03
N ALA A 106 4.43 -2.93 13.73
CA ALA A 106 4.92 -1.76 12.99
C ALA A 106 3.93 -0.59 13.02
N LEU A 107 2.63 -0.86 13.04
CA LEU A 107 1.59 0.16 13.23
C LEU A 107 1.56 0.71 14.66
N GLY A 108 2.12 -0.01 15.62
CA GLY A 108 2.29 0.43 17.01
C GLY A 108 1.54 -0.38 18.04
N MET A 109 0.90 -1.49 17.67
CA MET A 109 0.26 -2.39 18.62
C MET A 109 1.32 -3.20 19.37
N THR A 110 1.12 -3.38 20.66
CA THR A 110 1.92 -4.28 21.49
C THR A 110 1.44 -5.74 21.35
N SER A 111 2.26 -6.69 21.74
CA SER A 111 1.86 -8.10 21.71
C SER A 111 0.65 -8.39 22.60
N GLU A 112 0.52 -7.68 23.74
CA GLU A 112 -0.60 -7.82 24.67
C GLU A 112 -1.89 -7.25 24.08
N GLU A 113 -1.81 -6.10 23.42
CA GLU A 113 -2.95 -5.51 22.70
C GLU A 113 -3.43 -6.41 21.57
N ILE A 114 -2.52 -7.00 20.80
CA ILE A 114 -2.88 -7.96 19.74
C ILE A 114 -3.61 -9.16 20.32
N LEU A 115 -3.15 -9.74 21.42
CA LEU A 115 -3.81 -10.88 22.08
C LEU A 115 -5.19 -10.51 22.65
N THR A 116 -5.34 -9.28 23.14
CA THR A 116 -6.60 -8.79 23.70
C THR A 116 -7.64 -8.53 22.60
N GLU A 117 -7.25 -7.82 21.54
CA GLU A 117 -8.15 -7.49 20.43
C GLU A 117 -8.57 -8.71 19.61
N PHE A 118 -7.66 -9.67 19.44
CA PHE A 118 -7.90 -10.88 18.67
C PHE A 118 -8.06 -12.13 19.57
N ALA A 119 -8.57 -11.96 20.80
CA ALA A 119 -8.81 -13.06 21.71
C ALA A 119 -9.76 -14.10 21.09
N GLY A 120 -9.37 -15.37 21.13
CA GLY A 120 -10.14 -16.48 20.57
C GLY A 120 -9.86 -16.80 19.10
N TYR A 121 -8.98 -16.06 18.43
CA TYR A 121 -8.53 -16.38 17.07
C TYR A 121 -7.19 -17.11 17.11
N THR A 122 -7.23 -18.44 17.15
CA THR A 122 -6.05 -19.33 17.22
C THR A 122 -5.00 -19.05 16.15
N SER A 123 -5.43 -18.68 14.95
CA SER A 123 -4.53 -18.36 13.84
C SER A 123 -3.60 -17.16 14.13
N ILE A 124 -4.08 -16.18 14.88
CA ILE A 124 -3.27 -15.01 15.25
C ILE A 124 -2.37 -15.36 16.43
N GLU A 125 -2.87 -16.12 17.40
CA GLU A 125 -2.08 -16.61 18.55
C GLU A 125 -0.90 -17.47 18.06
N GLU A 126 -1.14 -18.44 17.17
CA GLU A 126 -0.09 -19.26 16.55
C GLU A 126 0.90 -18.44 15.72
N THR A 127 0.41 -17.41 15.04
CA THR A 127 1.26 -16.52 14.27
C THR A 127 2.16 -15.69 15.18
N LEU A 128 1.62 -15.21 16.31
CA LEU A 128 2.38 -14.43 17.29
C LEU A 128 3.42 -15.29 18.02
N ALA A 129 3.10 -16.55 18.33
CA ALA A 129 4.02 -17.49 18.98
C ALA A 129 5.27 -17.81 18.14
N LYS A 130 5.16 -17.72 16.81
CA LYS A 130 6.28 -17.92 15.86
C LYS A 130 7.04 -16.64 15.53
N ASP A 131 6.53 -15.51 15.98
CA ASP A 131 7.13 -14.21 15.68
C ASP A 131 8.32 -13.94 16.60
N THR A 132 9.46 -13.65 16.01
CA THR A 132 10.70 -13.34 16.73
C THR A 132 10.89 -11.84 16.98
N ILE A 133 10.04 -11.00 16.41
CA ILE A 133 10.15 -9.54 16.47
C ILE A 133 9.29 -9.02 17.62
N VAL A 134 9.91 -8.30 18.54
CA VAL A 134 9.25 -7.75 19.72
C VAL A 134 9.00 -6.26 19.59
N THR A 135 9.97 -5.50 19.04
CA THR A 135 9.92 -4.04 19.02
C THR A 135 9.29 -3.49 17.74
N LYS A 136 8.64 -2.33 17.85
CA LYS A 136 8.09 -1.58 16.72
C LYS A 136 9.16 -1.24 15.68
N GLU A 137 10.35 -0.85 16.13
CA GLU A 137 11.43 -0.44 15.23
C GLU A 137 11.97 -1.61 14.41
N ASP A 138 12.11 -2.79 15.02
CA ASP A 138 12.56 -3.98 14.30
C ASP A 138 11.49 -4.48 13.33
N ALA A 139 10.21 -4.33 13.68
CA ALA A 139 9.10 -4.61 12.77
C ALA A 139 9.13 -3.70 11.54
N LEU A 140 9.33 -2.41 11.73
CA LEU A 140 9.46 -1.45 10.64
C LEU A 140 10.68 -1.77 9.74
N ARG A 141 11.81 -2.15 10.34
CA ARG A 141 13.03 -2.53 9.58
C ARG A 141 12.80 -3.82 8.77
N ASP A 142 12.11 -4.80 9.32
CA ASP A 142 11.81 -6.05 8.61
C ASP A 142 10.88 -5.79 7.42
N ILE A 143 9.84 -5.00 7.59
CA ILE A 143 8.96 -4.57 6.51
C ILE A 143 9.74 -3.84 5.41
N TYR A 144 10.60 -2.89 5.80
CA TYR A 144 11.40 -2.14 4.85
C TYR A 144 12.32 -3.05 4.01
N ARG A 145 13.02 -3.99 4.66
CA ARG A 145 13.89 -4.96 3.95
C ARG A 145 13.13 -5.79 2.92
N LYS A 146 11.89 -6.17 3.22
CA LYS A 146 11.04 -6.94 2.31
C LYS A 146 10.50 -6.11 1.15
N LEU A 147 10.22 -4.82 1.38
CA LEU A 147 9.75 -3.90 0.37
C LEU A 147 10.87 -3.38 -0.55
N ARG A 148 12.06 -3.15 0.03
CA ARG A 148 13.24 -2.62 -0.67
C ARG A 148 14.50 -3.43 -0.33
N PRO A 149 14.66 -4.61 -0.94
CA PRO A 149 15.84 -5.42 -0.71
C PRO A 149 17.10 -4.71 -1.25
N GLY A 150 18.18 -4.73 -0.46
CA GLY A 150 19.48 -4.15 -0.85
C GLY A 150 19.76 -2.73 -0.36
N GLU A 151 18.78 -2.02 0.19
CA GLU A 151 19.00 -0.70 0.79
C GLU A 151 19.37 -0.82 2.28
N GLN A 152 20.19 0.14 2.77
CA GLN A 152 20.45 0.26 4.20
C GLN A 152 19.20 0.77 4.93
N VAL A 153 18.84 0.09 6.01
CA VAL A 153 17.59 0.35 6.74
C VAL A 153 17.85 1.33 7.88
N ALA A 154 17.49 2.58 7.68
CA ALA A 154 17.32 3.55 8.77
C ALA A 154 15.88 3.46 9.31
N ALA A 155 15.71 3.49 10.65
CA ALA A 155 14.39 3.38 11.27
C ALA A 155 13.42 4.49 10.82
N GLU A 156 13.93 5.72 10.67
CA GLU A 156 13.15 6.86 10.18
C GLU A 156 12.68 6.67 8.73
N ALA A 157 13.55 6.13 7.86
CA ALA A 157 13.20 5.85 6.47
C ALA A 157 12.14 4.74 6.37
N ALA A 158 12.21 3.73 7.23
CA ALA A 158 11.24 2.66 7.30
C ALA A 158 9.86 3.16 7.75
N ARG A 159 9.82 4.02 8.76
CA ARG A 159 8.59 4.68 9.21
C ARG A 159 8.00 5.57 8.13
N ALA A 160 8.81 6.44 7.52
CA ALA A 160 8.37 7.33 6.45
C ALA A 160 7.83 6.56 5.23
N LEU A 161 8.38 5.38 4.93
CA LEU A 161 7.88 4.52 3.86
C LEU A 161 6.47 4.01 4.16
N LEU A 162 6.23 3.47 5.36
CA LEU A 162 4.93 2.96 5.78
C LEU A 162 3.88 4.09 5.84
N ASP A 163 4.26 5.23 6.41
CA ASP A 163 3.43 6.43 6.47
C ASP A 163 3.02 6.90 5.07
N ASN A 164 3.94 6.88 4.12
CA ASN A 164 3.65 7.24 2.73
C ASN A 164 2.73 6.24 2.02
N PHE A 165 2.75 4.96 2.39
CA PHE A 165 1.89 3.96 1.75
C PHE A 165 0.43 4.06 2.19
N TYR A 166 0.16 4.34 3.47
CA TYR A 166 -1.18 4.20 4.04
C TYR A 166 -1.73 5.45 4.73
N PHE A 167 -0.87 6.36 5.20
CA PHE A 167 -1.28 7.52 5.99
C PHE A 167 -1.12 8.86 5.27
N ASN A 168 -0.50 8.88 4.09
CA ASN A 168 -0.35 10.11 3.32
C ASN A 168 -1.56 10.31 2.38
N PRO A 169 -2.42 11.32 2.62
CA PRO A 169 -3.64 11.53 1.83
C PRO A 169 -3.37 11.88 0.36
N LYS A 170 -2.15 12.31 0.03
CA LYS A 170 -1.74 12.54 -1.37
C LYS A 170 -1.42 11.24 -2.12
N ARG A 171 -1.10 10.16 -1.40
CA ARG A 171 -0.65 8.89 -1.96
C ARG A 171 -1.62 7.74 -1.75
N TYR A 172 -2.45 7.81 -0.72
CA TYR A 172 -3.41 6.76 -0.37
C TYR A 172 -4.79 7.35 -0.16
N ASP A 173 -5.79 6.75 -0.81
CA ASP A 173 -7.19 7.17 -0.69
C ASP A 173 -8.10 5.97 -0.95
N LEU A 174 -8.98 5.68 0.00
CA LEU A 174 -10.03 4.66 -0.13
C LEU A 174 -11.26 5.20 -0.86
N ALA A 175 -11.37 6.52 -1.05
CA ALA A 175 -12.57 7.22 -1.48
C ALA A 175 -13.81 6.94 -0.58
N LYS A 176 -14.88 7.68 -0.78
CA LYS A 176 -16.11 7.52 0.01
C LYS A 176 -16.73 6.13 -0.15
N VAL A 177 -16.67 5.57 -1.37
CA VAL A 177 -17.21 4.23 -1.67
C VAL A 177 -16.42 3.15 -0.94
N GLY A 178 -15.10 3.21 -0.95
CA GLY A 178 -14.26 2.24 -0.26
C GLY A 178 -14.46 2.24 1.25
N LEU A 179 -14.54 3.43 1.86
CA LEU A 179 -14.82 3.57 3.30
C LEU A 179 -16.20 3.00 3.66
N SER A 180 -17.23 3.30 2.85
CA SER A 180 -18.58 2.79 3.07
C SER A 180 -18.64 1.26 3.01
N LEU A 181 -17.93 0.64 2.06
CA LEU A 181 -17.90 -0.82 1.91
C LEU A 181 -17.10 -1.54 3.03
N ILE A 182 -16.13 -0.88 3.64
CA ILE A 182 -15.39 -1.44 4.78
C ILE A 182 -16.25 -1.46 6.04
N HIS A 183 -17.16 -0.50 6.20
CA HIS A 183 -18.03 -0.39 7.38
C HIS A 183 -19.34 -1.19 7.28
N ILE A 184 -19.62 -1.82 6.16
CA ILE A 184 -20.75 -2.73 5.97
C ILE A 184 -20.37 -4.15 6.39
#